data_ffbc2ce99f5ff8b95352042d49f37f0b
#
_entry.id   ffbc2ce99f5ff8b95352042d49f37f0b
#
_cell.length_a   1.000
_cell.length_b   1.000
_cell.length_c   1.000
_cell.angle_alpha   90.00
_cell.angle_beta   90.00
_cell.angle_gamma   90.00
#
_symmetry.space_group_name_H-M   'P 1'
#
loop_
_entity.id
_entity.type
_entity.pdbx_description
1 polymer ?
#
loop_
_entity_poly.entity_id
_entity_poly.type
_entity_poly.pdbx_seq_one_letter_code
_entity_poly.pdbx_strand_id
1 'polypeptide(L)'
;MKPEVSRAVLEAPGPWVHRRISASGASFHVADAGPEDASFAVMLLHSFPMTWWTWREVIPAFTQAGIRTIAMDLRGFGTSDLAPGEVELTQLATDVAGVASALGISSYTVVGNGMGGVVAWMLG
;
A
#
# COMPACT_ATOMS: atom_id res chain seq x y z
N MET A 1 -15.65 -18.15 -15.48
CA MET A 1 -15.25 -16.73 -15.63
C MET A 1 -15.43 -16.01 -14.30
N LYS A 2 -14.41 -15.40 -13.79
CA LYS A 2 -14.54 -14.56 -12.59
C LYS A 2 -15.39 -13.34 -12.91
N PRO A 3 -16.35 -12.97 -12.06
CA PRO A 3 -17.00 -11.69 -12.21
C PRO A 3 -15.94 -10.59 -12.02
N GLU A 4 -15.91 -9.66 -12.94
CA GLU A 4 -15.04 -8.49 -12.76
C GLU A 4 -15.56 -7.63 -11.62
N VAL A 5 -14.72 -7.42 -10.63
CA VAL A 5 -15.01 -6.45 -9.58
C VAL A 5 -14.67 -5.07 -10.15
N SER A 6 -15.63 -4.16 -10.12
CA SER A 6 -15.41 -2.81 -10.59
C SER A 6 -14.24 -2.17 -9.85
N ARG A 7 -13.33 -1.53 -10.59
CA ARG A 7 -12.24 -0.75 -9.99
C ARG A 7 -12.77 0.32 -9.04
N ALA A 8 -13.96 0.86 -9.32
CA ALA A 8 -14.61 1.85 -8.45
C ALA A 8 -14.90 1.29 -7.05
N VAL A 9 -15.11 -0.02 -6.90
CA VAL A 9 -15.29 -0.66 -5.59
C VAL A 9 -13.94 -0.84 -4.89
N LEU A 10 -12.92 -1.24 -5.64
CA LEU A 10 -11.59 -1.50 -5.09
C LEU A 10 -10.79 -0.22 -4.84
N GLU A 11 -11.14 0.87 -5.51
CA GLU A 11 -10.51 2.18 -5.38
C GLU A 11 -11.55 3.22 -4.97
N ALA A 12 -12.27 2.95 -3.89
CA ALA A 12 -13.35 3.79 -3.41
C ALA A 12 -12.87 5.20 -3.05
N PRO A 13 -13.69 6.23 -3.33
CA PRO A 13 -13.31 7.62 -3.03
C PRO A 13 -13.26 7.88 -1.54
N GLY A 14 -12.47 8.89 -1.14
CA GLY A 14 -12.32 9.31 0.24
C GLY A 14 -11.26 10.39 0.36
N PRO A 15 -10.81 10.71 1.59
CA PRO A 15 -9.78 11.72 1.82
C PRO A 15 -8.37 11.20 1.46
N TRP A 16 -8.24 10.63 0.30
CA TRP A 16 -7.00 10.08 -0.27
C TRP A 16 -7.03 10.20 -1.78
N VAL A 17 -5.84 10.05 -2.38
CA VAL A 17 -5.68 10.02 -3.84
C VAL A 17 -5.22 8.63 -4.23
N HIS A 18 -5.91 8.00 -5.16
CA HIS A 18 -5.48 6.72 -5.72
C HIS A 18 -4.36 6.95 -6.72
N ARG A 19 -3.25 6.21 -6.55
CA ARG A 19 -2.11 6.29 -7.46
C ARG A 19 -1.73 4.90 -7.92
N ARG A 20 -1.20 4.83 -9.13
CA ARG A 20 -0.62 3.61 -9.66
C ARG A 20 0.88 3.81 -9.79
N ILE A 21 1.63 2.96 -9.11
CA ILE A 21 3.07 3.11 -8.96
C ILE A 21 3.77 1.91 -9.60
N SER A 22 4.70 2.17 -10.51
CA SER A 22 5.54 1.12 -11.09
C SER A 22 6.80 0.95 -10.25
N ALA A 23 7.02 -0.25 -9.75
CA ALA A 23 8.18 -0.60 -8.93
C ALA A 23 8.41 -2.10 -8.99
N SER A 24 9.65 -2.54 -8.84
CA SER A 24 10.00 -3.97 -8.77
C SER A 24 9.40 -4.82 -9.90
N GLY A 25 9.30 -4.25 -11.09
CA GLY A 25 8.77 -4.94 -12.27
C GLY A 25 7.24 -5.14 -12.28
N ALA A 26 6.49 -4.44 -11.43
CA ALA A 26 5.05 -4.56 -11.32
C ALA A 26 4.39 -3.19 -11.14
N SER A 27 3.08 -3.15 -11.22
CA SER A 27 2.27 -1.96 -10.99
C SER A 27 1.45 -2.15 -9.72
N PHE A 28 1.54 -1.19 -8.82
CA PHE A 28 0.88 -1.23 -7.52
C PHE A 28 -0.12 -0.09 -7.36
N HIS A 29 -1.22 -0.41 -6.71
CA HIS A 29 -2.18 0.59 -6.28
C HIS A 29 -1.87 1.03 -4.87
N VAL A 30 -1.90 2.34 -4.62
CA VAL A 30 -1.82 2.92 -3.28
C VAL A 30 -2.92 3.96 -3.10
N ALA A 31 -3.41 4.09 -1.86
CA ALA A 31 -4.19 5.24 -1.43
C ALA A 31 -3.22 6.17 -0.68
N ASP A 32 -2.97 7.35 -1.24
CA ASP A 32 -2.01 8.33 -0.75
C ASP A 32 -2.77 9.50 -0.14
N ALA A 33 -2.52 9.79 1.11
CA ALA A 33 -3.23 10.85 1.83
C ALA A 33 -2.24 11.71 2.64
N GLY A 34 -2.62 12.97 2.86
CA GLY A 34 -1.80 13.93 3.60
C GLY A 34 -0.87 14.74 2.70
N PRO A 35 0.18 15.36 3.27
CA PRO A 35 1.07 16.25 2.51
C PRO A 35 1.84 15.50 1.42
N GLU A 36 1.61 15.86 0.16
CA GLU A 36 2.19 15.18 -1.01
C GLU A 36 3.70 15.33 -1.12
N ASP A 37 4.24 16.41 -0.57
CA ASP A 37 5.67 16.74 -0.63
C ASP A 37 6.46 16.26 0.58
N ALA A 38 5.80 15.58 1.51
CA ALA A 38 6.47 15.04 2.69
C ALA A 38 7.44 13.92 2.31
N SER A 39 8.68 14.02 2.76
CA SER A 39 9.70 12.99 2.56
C SER A 39 9.60 11.84 3.57
N PHE A 40 8.82 12.01 4.63
CA PHE A 40 8.49 10.98 5.60
C PHE A 40 7.04 10.57 5.46
N ALA A 41 6.77 9.30 5.59
CA ALA A 41 5.41 8.77 5.52
C ALA A 41 5.22 7.55 6.42
N VAL A 42 3.96 7.22 6.67
CA VAL A 42 3.58 5.94 7.27
C VAL A 42 3.07 5.04 6.14
N MET A 43 3.68 3.86 6.00
CA MET A 43 3.26 2.84 5.05
C MET A 43 2.38 1.83 5.78
N LEU A 44 1.14 1.66 5.31
CA LEU A 44 0.16 0.75 5.91
C LEU A 44 0.04 -0.51 5.06
N LEU A 45 0.32 -1.67 5.64
CA LEU A 45 0.33 -2.96 4.95
C LEU A 45 -0.76 -3.89 5.50
N HIS A 46 -1.69 -4.27 4.64
CA HIS A 46 -2.82 -5.12 5.00
C HIS A 46 -2.43 -6.58 5.21
N SER A 47 -3.35 -7.34 5.81
CA SER A 47 -3.25 -8.77 5.99
C SER A 47 -3.86 -9.53 4.80
N PHE A 48 -3.63 -10.84 4.73
CA PHE A 48 -4.33 -11.75 3.82
C PHE A 48 -5.73 -12.07 4.39
N PRO A 49 -6.78 -12.05 3.62
CA PRO A 49 -6.95 -11.69 2.20
C PRO A 49 -7.54 -10.28 2.01
N MET A 50 -6.97 -9.30 2.68
CA MET A 50 -7.48 -7.94 2.74
C MET A 50 -6.92 -7.08 1.59
N THR A 51 -7.24 -5.77 1.64
CA THR A 51 -6.72 -4.75 0.74
C THR A 51 -6.45 -3.48 1.55
N TRP A 52 -5.99 -2.41 0.88
CA TRP A 52 -5.81 -1.09 1.48
C TRP A 52 -7.06 -0.61 2.25
N TRP A 53 -8.24 -1.05 1.85
CA TRP A 53 -9.51 -0.60 2.42
C TRP A 53 -9.63 -0.88 3.91
N THR A 54 -8.91 -1.88 4.42
CA THR A 54 -8.87 -2.17 5.86
C THR A 54 -8.38 -0.98 6.68
N TRP A 55 -7.63 -0.05 6.06
CA TRP A 55 -7.04 1.12 6.71
C TRP A 55 -7.90 2.39 6.59
N ARG A 56 -9.07 2.33 5.98
CA ARG A 56 -9.90 3.50 5.66
C ARG A 56 -10.20 4.42 6.85
N GLU A 57 -10.31 3.86 8.04
CA GLU A 57 -10.57 4.62 9.26
C GLU A 57 -9.29 5.10 9.95
N VAL A 58 -8.19 4.41 9.70
CA VAL A 58 -6.87 4.74 10.25
C VAL A 58 -6.23 5.91 9.50
N ILE A 59 -6.39 5.95 8.18
CA ILE A 59 -5.79 6.98 7.33
C ILE A 59 -6.11 8.41 7.82
N PRO A 60 -7.38 8.78 8.09
CA PRO A 60 -7.68 10.13 8.57
C PRO A 60 -7.03 10.46 9.91
N ALA A 61 -6.83 9.49 10.78
CA ALA A 61 -6.19 9.72 12.07
C ALA A 61 -4.74 10.21 11.90
N PHE A 62 -4.00 9.61 10.95
CA PHE A 62 -2.64 10.05 10.64
C PHE A 62 -2.63 11.38 9.90
N THR A 63 -3.50 11.57 8.92
CA THR A 63 -3.49 12.81 8.12
C THR A 63 -3.94 14.02 8.93
N GLN A 64 -4.83 13.85 9.90
CA GLN A 64 -5.20 14.91 10.84
C GLN A 64 -4.01 15.36 11.70
N ALA A 65 -3.05 14.48 11.92
CA ALA A 65 -1.81 14.80 12.61
C ALA A 65 -0.74 15.37 11.65
N GLY A 66 -1.07 15.61 10.38
CA GLY A 66 -0.16 16.16 9.39
C GLY A 66 0.82 15.14 8.81
N ILE A 67 0.54 13.86 8.94
CA ILE A 67 1.43 12.77 8.51
C ILE A 67 0.96 12.22 7.17
N ARG A 68 1.85 12.17 6.18
CA ARG A 68 1.60 11.49 4.92
C ARG A 68 1.43 10.00 5.17
N THR A 69 0.38 9.42 4.59
CA THR A 69 -0.03 8.05 4.85
C THR A 69 -0.27 7.33 3.53
N ILE A 70 0.39 6.20 3.34
CA ILE A 70 0.29 5.41 2.12
C ILE A 70 -0.25 4.03 2.49
N ALA A 71 -1.48 3.74 2.07
CA ALA A 71 -2.06 2.41 2.21
C ALA A 71 -1.90 1.68 0.88
N MET A 72 -1.09 0.64 0.86
CA MET A 72 -0.71 -0.09 -0.34
C MET A 72 -1.50 -1.38 -0.47
N ASP A 73 -1.95 -1.69 -1.69
CA ASP A 73 -2.35 -3.05 -2.04
C ASP A 73 -1.08 -3.84 -2.34
N LEU A 74 -0.81 -4.87 -1.55
CA LEU A 74 0.35 -5.73 -1.76
C LEU A 74 0.19 -6.53 -3.07
N ARG A 75 1.30 -7.01 -3.61
CA ARG A 75 1.30 -7.82 -4.83
C ARG A 75 0.32 -8.99 -4.71
N GLY A 76 -0.59 -9.10 -5.69
CA GLY A 76 -1.62 -10.12 -5.70
C GLY A 76 -2.94 -9.73 -5.05
N PHE A 77 -3.04 -8.51 -4.52
CA PHE A 77 -4.23 -8.05 -3.79
C PHE A 77 -4.77 -6.76 -4.40
N GLY A 78 -6.05 -6.51 -4.17
CA GLY A 78 -6.73 -5.32 -4.64
C GLY A 78 -6.57 -5.12 -6.14
N THR A 79 -6.11 -3.92 -6.54
CA THR A 79 -5.84 -3.59 -7.94
C THR A 79 -4.36 -3.56 -8.28
N SER A 80 -3.49 -4.01 -7.37
CA SER A 80 -2.07 -4.24 -7.69
C SER A 80 -1.92 -5.45 -8.59
N ASP A 81 -0.80 -5.51 -9.33
CA ASP A 81 -0.54 -6.63 -10.23
C ASP A 81 -0.52 -7.97 -9.50
N LEU A 82 -0.99 -9.00 -10.20
CA LEU A 82 -0.94 -10.37 -9.72
C LEU A 82 0.48 -10.93 -9.89
N ALA A 83 0.84 -11.84 -8.99
CA ALA A 83 2.06 -12.61 -9.16
C ALA A 83 1.79 -13.81 -10.07
N PRO A 84 2.77 -14.22 -10.91
CA PRO A 84 2.60 -15.39 -11.78
C PRO A 84 2.69 -16.73 -11.03
N GLY A 85 2.82 -16.72 -9.71
CA GLY A 85 2.93 -17.92 -8.89
C GLY A 85 2.94 -17.54 -7.42
N GLU A 86 3.59 -18.36 -6.59
CA GLU A 86 3.75 -18.04 -5.17
C GLU A 86 4.59 -16.80 -5.00
N VAL A 87 4.21 -15.94 -4.05
CA VAL A 87 4.94 -14.72 -3.71
C VAL A 87 5.64 -14.94 -2.38
N GLU A 88 6.95 -14.77 -2.40
CA GLU A 88 7.73 -14.82 -1.17
C GLU A 88 7.58 -13.52 -0.39
N LEU A 89 7.65 -13.60 0.93
CA LEU A 89 7.55 -12.43 1.80
C LEU A 89 8.67 -11.42 1.52
N THR A 90 9.87 -11.90 1.15
CA THR A 90 10.98 -11.03 0.75
C THR A 90 10.64 -10.20 -0.48
N GLN A 91 9.89 -10.76 -1.42
CA GLN A 91 9.43 -10.00 -2.59
C GLN A 91 8.45 -8.91 -2.19
N LEU A 92 7.54 -9.19 -1.25
CA LEU A 92 6.60 -8.19 -0.74
C LEU A 92 7.34 -7.03 -0.07
N ALA A 93 8.38 -7.33 0.71
CA ALA A 93 9.21 -6.31 1.35
C ALA A 93 9.93 -5.45 0.29
N THR A 94 10.51 -6.08 -0.72
CA THR A 94 11.15 -5.36 -1.84
C THR A 94 10.16 -4.47 -2.57
N ASP A 95 8.93 -4.94 -2.78
CA ASP A 95 7.87 -4.17 -3.42
C ASP A 95 7.53 -2.90 -2.62
N VAL A 96 7.41 -3.03 -1.31
CA VAL A 96 7.10 -1.88 -0.43
C VAL A 96 8.22 -0.84 -0.50
N ALA A 97 9.46 -1.27 -0.39
CA ALA A 97 10.61 -0.37 -0.49
C ALA A 97 10.66 0.33 -1.86
N GLY A 98 10.37 -0.41 -2.94
CA GLY A 98 10.32 0.13 -4.29
C GLY A 98 9.22 1.16 -4.48
N VAL A 99 8.04 0.93 -3.93
CA VAL A 99 6.91 1.87 -3.98
C VAL A 99 7.26 3.15 -3.22
N ALA A 100 7.82 3.03 -2.01
CA ALA A 100 8.24 4.20 -1.23
C ALA A 100 9.26 5.04 -1.99
N SER A 101 10.25 4.39 -2.59
CA SER A 101 11.28 5.07 -3.40
C SER A 101 10.67 5.78 -4.60
N ALA A 102 9.76 5.13 -5.31
CA ALA A 102 9.09 5.73 -6.48
C ALA A 102 8.22 6.93 -6.11
N LEU A 103 7.69 6.97 -4.89
CA LEU A 103 6.93 8.11 -4.37
C LEU A 103 7.81 9.24 -3.82
N GLY A 104 9.13 9.08 -3.86
CA GLY A 104 10.05 10.08 -3.31
C GLY A 104 10.11 10.09 -1.79
N ILE A 105 9.68 9.02 -1.14
CA ILE A 105 9.67 8.88 0.31
C ILE A 105 11.02 8.30 0.73
N SER A 106 11.85 9.12 1.40
CA SER A 106 13.18 8.72 1.82
C SER A 106 13.23 8.09 3.20
N SER A 107 12.19 8.30 4.00
CA SER A 107 12.08 7.77 5.37
C SER A 107 10.63 7.41 5.65
N TYR A 108 10.40 6.24 6.20
CA TYR A 108 9.04 5.80 6.50
C TYR A 108 8.99 4.87 7.70
N THR A 109 7.84 4.92 8.38
CA THR A 109 7.47 3.94 9.39
C THR A 109 6.49 2.97 8.75
N VAL A 110 6.66 1.69 9.00
CA VAL A 110 5.79 0.65 8.46
C VAL A 110 4.87 0.14 9.57
N VAL A 111 3.59 0.13 9.29
CA VAL A 111 2.57 -0.45 10.17
C VAL A 111 1.89 -1.57 9.39
N GLY A 112 1.92 -2.76 9.95
CA GLY A 112 1.35 -3.93 9.28
C GLY A 112 0.47 -4.75 10.20
N ASN A 113 -0.49 -5.43 9.60
CA ASN A 113 -1.39 -6.35 10.28
C ASN A 113 -1.23 -7.74 9.66
N GLY A 114 -1.11 -8.77 10.48
CA GLY A 114 -0.96 -10.15 10.00
C GLY A 114 0.23 -10.30 9.05
N MET A 115 -0.01 -10.74 7.81
CA MET A 115 1.02 -10.88 6.78
C MET A 115 1.76 -9.54 6.55
N GLY A 116 1.02 -8.43 6.53
CA GLY A 116 1.63 -7.08 6.41
C GLY A 116 2.54 -6.77 7.59
N GLY A 117 2.22 -7.27 8.77
CA GLY A 117 3.07 -7.13 9.95
C GLY A 117 4.39 -7.89 9.80
N VAL A 118 4.37 -9.08 9.23
CA VAL A 118 5.60 -9.85 8.94
C VAL A 118 6.47 -9.09 7.93
N VAL A 119 5.87 -8.54 6.89
CA VAL A 119 6.59 -7.73 5.90
C VAL A 119 7.20 -6.49 6.57
N ALA A 120 6.47 -5.85 7.48
CA ALA A 120 6.98 -4.71 8.24
C ALA A 120 8.22 -5.08 9.05
N TRP A 121 8.23 -6.24 9.70
CA TRP A 121 9.40 -6.75 10.42
C TRP A 121 10.60 -6.93 9.50
N MET A 122 10.37 -7.39 8.27
CA MET A 122 11.45 -7.60 7.29
C MET A 122 12.07 -6.30 6.79
N LEU A 123 11.33 -5.20 6.88
CA LEU A 123 11.77 -3.88 6.46
C LEU A 123 12.49 -3.09 7.56
N GLY A 124 12.29 -3.51 8.80
CA GLY A 124 12.86 -2.85 9.98
C GLY A 124 14.32 -3.06 10.25
#